data_18f4c2ce23478c47e97a3d2e31626c89
#
_entry.id   18f4c2ce23478c47e97a3d2e31626c89
#
_cell.length_a   1.000
_cell.length_b   1.000
_cell.length_c   1.000
_cell.angle_alpha   90.00
_cell.angle_beta   90.00
_cell.angle_gamma   90.00
#
_symmetry.space_group_name_H-M   'P 1'
#
loop_
_entity.id
_entity.type
_entity.pdbx_description
1 polymer ?
#
loop_
_entity_poly.entity_id
_entity_poly.type
_entity_poly.pdbx_seq_one_letter_code
_entity_poly.pdbx_strand_id
1 'polypeptide(L)'
;NYDKSNKVSGMDLSKYALDSDTEIVNILLVGADKNLDEQDKDVERRSDSMMIATLDIKHNKLKLTSLMRDMYVDIPGYGGYKLNAAYSFGGIKLLYKTLAKNFGIKLDGYVEVNFDAFVNVIDELGGIEVNLTDSEALNLRQTNYIKRRKYRSVKKGKQIFNGQQALGYCR
;
A
#
# COMPACT_ATOMS: atom_id res chain seq x y z
N ASN A 1 -7.39 16.14 4.53
CA ASN A 1 -7.92 16.68 3.28
C ASN A 1 -8.04 15.56 2.26
N TYR A 2 -9.28 15.07 2.06
CA TYR A 2 -9.59 14.14 0.99
C TYR A 2 -9.49 14.90 -0.34
N ASP A 3 -8.42 14.70 -1.07
CA ASP A 3 -8.24 15.31 -2.38
C ASP A 3 -9.09 14.54 -3.39
N LYS A 4 -10.15 15.19 -3.89
CA LYS A 4 -11.00 14.66 -4.97
C LYS A 4 -10.24 14.44 -6.29
N SER A 5 -8.99 14.93 -6.43
CA SER A 5 -8.14 14.73 -7.60
C SER A 5 -7.63 13.29 -7.75
N ASN A 6 -7.67 12.49 -6.68
CA ASN A 6 -7.31 11.07 -6.70
C ASN A 6 -8.36 10.16 -7.38
N LYS A 7 -9.44 10.75 -7.94
CA LYS A 7 -10.25 10.00 -8.91
C LYS A 7 -9.39 9.77 -10.15
N VAL A 8 -9.22 8.50 -10.51
CA VAL A 8 -8.57 8.10 -11.77
C VAL A 8 -9.55 8.46 -12.92
N SER A 9 -9.75 9.78 -13.12
CA SER A 9 -10.62 10.29 -14.16
C SER A 9 -9.93 10.18 -15.53
N GLY A 10 -10.69 9.76 -16.54
CA GLY A 10 -10.22 9.69 -17.93
C GLY A 10 -9.61 8.36 -18.36
N MET A 11 -9.72 7.28 -17.58
CA MET A 11 -9.42 5.94 -18.05
C MET A 11 -10.65 5.31 -18.72
N ASP A 12 -10.50 4.91 -19.97
CA ASP A 12 -11.48 4.05 -20.63
C ASP A 12 -11.29 2.61 -20.16
N LEU A 13 -12.20 2.14 -19.32
CA LEU A 13 -12.27 0.79 -18.80
C LEU A 13 -13.45 0.00 -19.40
N SER A 14 -14.18 0.58 -20.38
CA SER A 14 -15.38 0.00 -20.97
C SER A 14 -15.16 -1.38 -21.59
N LYS A 15 -13.92 -1.69 -21.97
CA LYS A 15 -13.53 -2.98 -22.54
C LYS A 15 -13.37 -4.11 -21.51
N TYR A 16 -13.44 -3.81 -20.21
CA TYR A 16 -13.34 -4.80 -19.15
C TYR A 16 -14.75 -5.02 -18.55
N ALA A 17 -15.11 -6.28 -18.33
CA ALA A 17 -16.31 -6.61 -17.58
C ALA A 17 -16.02 -6.33 -16.08
N LEU A 18 -16.48 -5.17 -15.60
CA LEU A 18 -16.29 -4.75 -14.22
C LEU A 18 -17.58 -4.96 -13.44
N ASP A 19 -17.48 -5.66 -12.31
CA ASP A 19 -18.55 -5.69 -11.33
C ASP A 19 -18.66 -4.33 -10.66
N SER A 20 -19.81 -3.70 -10.78
CA SER A 20 -20.11 -2.41 -10.15
C SER A 20 -21.41 -2.50 -9.37
N ASP A 21 -21.30 -2.35 -8.07
CA ASP A 21 -22.42 -2.12 -7.17
C ASP A 21 -22.28 -0.71 -6.58
N THR A 22 -23.36 0.07 -6.60
CA THR A 22 -23.34 1.45 -6.07
C THR A 22 -23.18 1.51 -4.55
N GLU A 23 -23.45 0.39 -3.87
CA GLU A 23 -23.29 0.26 -2.43
C GLU A 23 -21.91 -0.31 -2.01
N ILE A 24 -21.05 -0.63 -3.00
CA ILE A 24 -19.70 -1.12 -2.78
C ILE A 24 -18.69 -0.05 -3.25
N VAL A 25 -17.80 0.36 -2.35
CA VAL A 25 -16.70 1.29 -2.65
C VAL A 25 -15.38 0.56 -2.48
N ASN A 26 -14.58 0.50 -3.56
CA ASN A 26 -13.27 -0.14 -3.56
C ASN A 26 -12.16 0.91 -3.68
N ILE A 27 -11.32 1.01 -2.66
CA ILE A 27 -10.15 1.92 -2.63
C ILE A 27 -8.88 1.09 -2.68
N LEU A 28 -8.03 1.34 -3.67
CA LEU A 28 -6.72 0.72 -3.77
C LEU A 28 -5.74 1.45 -2.84
N LEU A 29 -5.13 0.72 -1.92
CA LEU A 29 -4.07 1.21 -1.04
C LEU A 29 -2.74 0.70 -1.60
N VAL A 30 -1.81 1.62 -1.88
CA VAL A 30 -0.49 1.30 -2.44
C VAL A 30 0.59 1.87 -1.54
N GLY A 31 1.43 0.99 -1.00
CA GLY A 31 2.69 1.36 -0.35
C GLY A 31 3.78 1.41 -1.42
N ALA A 32 4.28 2.60 -1.72
CA ALA A 32 5.34 2.80 -2.69
C ALA A 32 6.57 3.41 -2.03
N ASP A 33 7.74 2.82 -2.28
CA ASP A 33 9.02 3.41 -1.90
C ASP A 33 9.36 4.52 -2.91
N LYS A 34 9.08 5.77 -2.53
CA LYS A 34 9.57 6.94 -3.25
C LYS A 34 10.86 7.37 -2.57
N ASN A 35 12.00 7.02 -3.12
CA ASN A 35 13.19 7.79 -2.87
C ASN A 35 12.95 9.19 -3.42
N LEU A 36 12.93 10.20 -2.53
CA LEU A 36 12.57 11.60 -2.82
C LEU A 36 13.61 12.36 -3.67
N ASP A 37 14.62 11.69 -4.20
CA ASP A 37 15.54 12.29 -5.15
C ASP A 37 14.87 12.33 -6.52
N GLU A 38 14.17 13.44 -6.78
CA GLU A 38 13.51 13.76 -8.07
C GLU A 38 14.48 13.78 -9.27
N GLN A 39 15.78 13.62 -9.03
CA GLN A 39 16.82 13.69 -10.06
C GLN A 39 17.15 12.31 -10.68
N ASP A 40 16.80 11.22 -10.02
CA ASP A 40 17.05 9.87 -10.54
C ASP A 40 15.79 9.33 -11.23
N LYS A 41 15.70 9.59 -12.54
CA LYS A 41 14.59 9.09 -13.39
C LYS A 41 14.62 7.58 -13.61
N ASP A 42 15.70 6.90 -13.20
CA ASP A 42 15.94 5.46 -13.42
C ASP A 42 15.68 4.60 -12.18
N VAL A 43 15.27 5.19 -11.04
CA VAL A 43 14.90 4.39 -9.87
C VAL A 43 13.54 3.74 -10.11
N GLU A 44 13.55 2.43 -10.32
CA GLU A 44 12.35 1.60 -10.39
C GLU A 44 11.46 1.86 -9.15
N ARG A 45 10.37 2.57 -9.38
CA ARG A 45 9.32 2.76 -8.36
C ARG A 45 8.62 1.42 -8.16
N ARG A 46 8.87 0.76 -7.05
CA ARG A 46 8.22 -0.52 -6.73
C ARG A 46 7.11 -0.29 -5.72
N SER A 47 5.95 -0.89 -5.98
CA SER A 47 4.91 -1.05 -4.97
C SER A 47 5.20 -2.33 -4.19
N ASP A 48 5.59 -2.19 -2.93
CA ASP A 48 5.88 -3.34 -2.07
C ASP A 48 4.64 -3.84 -1.34
N SER A 49 3.64 -3.01 -1.17
CA SER A 49 2.37 -3.36 -0.53
C SER A 49 1.20 -2.86 -1.38
N MET A 50 0.26 -3.74 -1.65
CA MET A 50 -0.97 -3.44 -2.37
C MET A 50 -2.14 -4.11 -1.67
N MET A 51 -3.16 -3.31 -1.33
CA MET A 51 -4.37 -3.80 -0.69
C MET A 51 -5.60 -3.12 -1.31
N ILE A 52 -6.73 -3.79 -1.27
CA ILE A 52 -8.03 -3.19 -1.61
C ILE A 52 -8.83 -3.09 -0.31
N ALA A 53 -9.21 -1.87 0.05
CA ALA A 53 -10.18 -1.59 1.09
C ALA A 53 -11.57 -1.52 0.43
N THR A 54 -12.41 -2.49 0.71
CA THR A 54 -13.78 -2.57 0.22
C THR A 54 -14.74 -2.18 1.33
N LEU A 55 -15.50 -1.12 1.12
CA LEU A 55 -16.58 -0.69 2.00
C LEU A 55 -17.91 -1.15 1.40
N ASP A 56 -18.58 -2.06 2.11
CA ASP A 56 -19.95 -2.49 1.84
C ASP A 56 -20.89 -1.60 2.66
N ILE A 57 -21.45 -0.59 2.02
CA ILE A 57 -22.29 0.44 2.66
C ILE A 57 -23.59 -0.19 3.18
N LYS A 58 -24.19 -1.08 2.38
CA LYS A 58 -25.45 -1.74 2.73
C LYS A 58 -25.35 -2.58 4.01
N HIS A 59 -24.25 -3.29 4.17
CA HIS A 59 -24.06 -4.19 5.30
C HIS A 59 -23.16 -3.62 6.39
N ASN A 60 -22.71 -2.36 6.27
CA ASN A 60 -21.77 -1.69 7.19
C ASN A 60 -20.50 -2.52 7.44
N LYS A 61 -19.92 -3.09 6.38
CA LYS A 61 -18.72 -3.93 6.47
C LYS A 61 -17.53 -3.27 5.79
N LEU A 62 -16.38 -3.35 6.45
CA LEU A 62 -15.08 -3.04 5.85
C LEU A 62 -14.29 -4.34 5.67
N LYS A 63 -13.81 -4.57 4.44
CA LYS A 63 -12.97 -5.71 4.09
C LYS A 63 -11.64 -5.21 3.55
N LEU A 64 -10.53 -5.76 4.03
CA LEU A 64 -9.20 -5.54 3.49
C LEU A 64 -8.74 -6.80 2.75
N THR A 65 -8.39 -6.65 1.48
CA THR A 65 -7.87 -7.73 0.65
C THR A 65 -6.45 -7.39 0.23
N SER A 66 -5.48 -8.16 0.70
CA SER A 66 -4.08 -8.01 0.30
C SER A 66 -3.86 -8.63 -1.08
N LEU A 67 -3.11 -7.94 -1.93
CA LEU A 67 -2.68 -8.42 -3.24
C LEU A 67 -1.20 -8.76 -3.18
N MET A 68 -0.87 -10.01 -3.51
CA MET A 68 0.53 -10.45 -3.51
C MET A 68 1.29 -9.76 -4.65
N ARG A 69 2.36 -9.04 -4.32
CA ARG A 69 3.18 -8.27 -5.30
C ARG A 69 3.78 -9.14 -6.41
N ASP A 70 4.08 -10.40 -6.09
CA ASP A 70 4.71 -11.37 -7.01
C ASP A 70 3.69 -12.19 -7.81
N MET A 71 2.40 -11.92 -7.68
CA MET A 71 1.34 -12.60 -8.44
C MET A 71 1.57 -12.39 -9.93
N TYR A 72 1.57 -13.48 -10.70
CA TYR A 72 1.74 -13.42 -12.15
C TYR A 72 0.41 -13.03 -12.82
N VAL A 73 0.42 -11.92 -13.54
CA VAL A 73 -0.77 -11.30 -14.16
C VAL A 73 -0.45 -10.83 -15.57
N ASP A 74 -1.49 -10.65 -16.39
CA ASP A 74 -1.35 -10.06 -17.71
C ASP A 74 -1.45 -8.53 -17.63
N ILE A 75 -0.30 -7.85 -17.81
CA ILE A 75 -0.21 -6.39 -17.80
C ILE A 75 -0.52 -5.83 -19.19
N PRO A 76 -1.53 -4.95 -19.35
CA PRO A 76 -1.88 -4.36 -20.64
C PRO A 76 -0.69 -3.69 -21.35
N GLY A 77 -0.35 -4.18 -22.55
CA GLY A 77 0.78 -3.68 -23.35
C GLY A 77 2.14 -4.31 -23.05
N TYR A 78 2.24 -5.14 -21.99
CA TYR A 78 3.50 -5.77 -21.57
C TYR A 78 3.43 -7.30 -21.49
N GLY A 79 2.20 -7.87 -21.44
CA GLY A 79 2.02 -9.32 -21.29
C GLY A 79 2.15 -9.81 -19.85
N GLY A 80 2.58 -11.05 -19.68
CA GLY A 80 2.66 -11.72 -18.38
C GLY A 80 3.85 -11.28 -17.55
N TYR A 81 3.61 -10.65 -16.39
CA TYR A 81 4.62 -10.19 -15.42
C TYR A 81 4.10 -10.27 -13.99
N LYS A 82 4.97 -9.99 -13.00
CA LYS A 82 4.57 -9.80 -11.61
C LYS A 82 3.69 -8.56 -11.47
N LEU A 83 2.69 -8.62 -10.60
CA LEU A 83 1.74 -7.51 -10.40
C LEU A 83 2.41 -6.17 -10.06
N ASN A 84 3.45 -6.19 -9.22
CA ASN A 84 4.18 -4.97 -8.85
C ASN A 84 4.89 -4.30 -10.05
N ALA A 85 5.21 -5.05 -11.11
CA ALA A 85 5.79 -4.49 -12.32
C ALA A 85 4.83 -3.54 -13.05
N ALA A 86 3.51 -3.75 -12.92
CA ALA A 86 2.52 -2.82 -13.49
C ALA A 86 2.67 -1.40 -12.94
N TYR A 87 2.98 -1.28 -11.65
CA TYR A 87 3.22 0.03 -11.03
C TYR A 87 4.55 0.64 -11.52
N SER A 88 5.61 -0.16 -11.65
CA SER A 88 6.92 0.29 -12.16
C SER A 88 6.84 0.75 -13.62
N PHE A 89 6.11 0.03 -14.47
CA PHE A 89 6.02 0.31 -15.90
C PHE A 89 5.13 1.51 -16.25
N GLY A 90 4.05 1.75 -15.50
CA GLY A 90 3.08 2.78 -15.85
C GLY A 90 2.33 3.40 -14.66
N GLY A 91 2.90 3.27 -13.46
CA GLY A 91 2.36 3.87 -12.25
C GLY A 91 0.96 3.35 -11.90
N ILE A 92 0.25 4.16 -11.12
CA ILE A 92 -1.08 3.80 -10.63
C ILE A 92 -2.09 3.52 -11.76
N LYS A 93 -1.97 4.21 -12.90
CA LYS A 93 -2.89 4.03 -14.04
C LYS A 93 -2.77 2.66 -14.68
N LEU A 94 -1.54 2.16 -14.86
CA LEU A 94 -1.33 0.82 -15.42
C LEU A 94 -1.68 -0.26 -14.42
N LEU A 95 -1.33 -0.08 -13.15
CA LEU A 95 -1.75 -0.98 -12.07
C LEU A 95 -3.27 -1.12 -12.03
N TYR A 96 -4.00 0.00 -12.11
CA TYR A 96 -5.45 0.01 -12.13
C TYR A 96 -6.02 -0.82 -13.31
N LYS A 97 -5.52 -0.59 -14.54
CA LYS A 97 -5.92 -1.36 -15.74
C LYS A 97 -5.60 -2.84 -15.59
N THR A 98 -4.48 -3.16 -14.96
CA THR A 98 -4.06 -4.54 -14.71
C THR A 98 -5.02 -5.23 -13.75
N LEU A 99 -5.42 -4.57 -12.67
CA LEU A 99 -6.39 -5.11 -11.71
C LEU A 99 -7.78 -5.28 -12.35
N ALA A 100 -8.24 -4.30 -13.13
CA ALA A 100 -9.48 -4.39 -13.86
C ALA A 100 -9.48 -5.56 -14.86
N LYS A 101 -8.39 -5.75 -15.61
CA LYS A 101 -8.26 -6.81 -16.62
C LYS A 101 -8.25 -8.21 -16.00
N ASN A 102 -7.49 -8.41 -14.93
CA ASN A 102 -7.26 -9.77 -14.40
C ASN A 102 -8.29 -10.18 -13.35
N PHE A 103 -8.92 -9.24 -12.66
CA PHE A 103 -9.82 -9.54 -11.54
C PHE A 103 -11.24 -8.99 -11.70
N GLY A 104 -11.53 -8.23 -12.77
CA GLY A 104 -12.85 -7.62 -12.98
C GLY A 104 -13.26 -6.58 -11.93
N ILE A 105 -12.33 -6.12 -11.10
CA ILE A 105 -12.62 -5.22 -9.98
C ILE A 105 -12.66 -3.78 -10.48
N LYS A 106 -13.80 -3.10 -10.22
CA LYS A 106 -13.89 -1.65 -10.35
C LYS A 106 -13.33 -1.01 -9.08
N LEU A 107 -12.36 -0.14 -9.25
CA LEU A 107 -11.81 0.68 -8.18
C LEU A 107 -12.40 2.10 -8.27
N ASP A 108 -12.81 2.67 -7.15
CA ASP A 108 -13.42 4.00 -7.06
C ASP A 108 -12.40 5.09 -6.73
N GLY A 109 -11.23 4.69 -6.21
CA GLY A 109 -10.14 5.58 -5.90
C GLY A 109 -8.89 4.84 -5.46
N TYR A 110 -7.85 5.60 -5.12
CA TYR A 110 -6.64 5.04 -4.55
C TYR A 110 -6.04 5.96 -3.49
N VAL A 111 -5.24 5.38 -2.61
CA VAL A 111 -4.38 6.08 -1.65
C VAL A 111 -2.98 5.53 -1.83
N GLU A 112 -2.03 6.40 -2.11
CA GLU A 112 -0.61 6.08 -2.19
C GLU A 112 0.10 6.58 -0.94
N VAL A 113 0.81 5.67 -0.26
CA VAL A 113 1.49 5.95 1.01
C VAL A 113 2.97 5.65 0.83
N ASN A 114 3.82 6.66 1.02
CA ASN A 114 5.26 6.48 1.17
C ASN A 114 5.64 6.28 2.66
N PHE A 115 6.92 6.02 2.92
CA PHE A 115 7.39 5.78 4.29
C PHE A 115 7.15 6.97 5.24
N ASP A 116 7.31 8.20 4.76
CA ASP A 116 7.09 9.39 5.59
C ASP A 116 5.61 9.59 5.91
N ALA A 117 4.73 9.39 4.92
CA ALA A 117 3.29 9.43 5.13
C ALA A 117 2.83 8.32 6.09
N PHE A 118 3.38 7.09 5.98
CA PHE A 118 3.10 6.00 6.91
C PHE A 118 3.49 6.38 8.34
N VAL A 119 4.71 6.91 8.53
CA VAL A 119 5.18 7.35 9.85
C VAL A 119 4.25 8.42 10.43
N ASN A 120 3.91 9.43 9.63
CA ASN A 120 3.07 10.54 10.07
C ASN A 120 1.66 10.07 10.46
N VAL A 121 1.04 9.18 9.67
CA VAL A 121 -0.30 8.65 9.99
C VAL A 121 -0.28 7.90 11.32
N ILE A 122 0.72 7.06 11.57
CA ILE A 122 0.83 6.33 12.84
C ILE A 122 1.06 7.30 14.01
N ASP A 123 1.88 8.32 13.83
CA ASP A 123 2.15 9.31 14.88
C ASP A 123 0.90 10.16 15.19
N GLU A 124 0.12 10.56 14.18
CA GLU A 124 -1.16 11.27 14.33
C GLU A 124 -2.24 10.44 15.05
N LEU A 125 -2.22 9.12 14.86
CA LEU A 125 -3.11 8.19 15.57
C LEU A 125 -2.68 7.96 17.04
N GLY A 126 -1.56 8.54 17.48
CA GLY A 126 -1.00 8.30 18.81
C GLY A 126 -0.23 7.00 18.95
N GLY A 127 0.11 6.35 17.83
CA GLY A 127 0.82 5.08 17.78
C GLY A 127 -0.09 3.86 17.61
N ILE A 128 0.54 2.69 17.51
CA ILE A 128 -0.16 1.40 17.41
C ILE A 128 0.34 0.44 18.50
N GLU A 129 -0.59 -0.33 19.10
CA GLU A 129 -0.20 -1.39 20.05
C GLU A 129 0.41 -2.57 19.29
N VAL A 130 1.62 -2.96 19.70
CA VAL A 130 2.34 -4.13 19.18
C VAL A 130 2.78 -4.99 20.34
N ASN A 131 2.64 -6.32 20.20
CA ASN A 131 3.09 -7.29 21.20
C ASN A 131 4.29 -8.06 20.65
N LEU A 132 5.49 -7.74 21.13
CA LEU A 132 6.74 -8.32 20.64
C LEU A 132 7.16 -9.58 21.40
N THR A 133 7.69 -10.54 20.67
CA THR A 133 8.50 -11.63 21.20
C THR A 133 9.90 -11.15 21.58
N ASP A 134 10.67 -11.98 22.32
CA ASP A 134 12.08 -11.67 22.63
C ASP A 134 12.93 -11.53 21.37
N SER A 135 12.72 -12.41 20.38
CA SER A 135 13.49 -12.41 19.13
C SER A 135 13.23 -11.17 18.27
N GLU A 136 11.96 -10.75 18.16
CA GLU A 136 11.58 -9.53 17.43
C GLU A 136 12.16 -8.27 18.10
N ALA A 137 12.05 -8.19 19.43
CA ALA A 137 12.64 -7.07 20.16
C ALA A 137 14.16 -7.01 20.02
N LEU A 138 14.82 -8.17 20.03
CA LEU A 138 16.27 -8.25 19.81
C LEU A 138 16.64 -7.81 18.41
N ASN A 139 15.92 -8.31 17.38
CA ASN A 139 16.16 -7.96 15.99
C ASN A 139 16.01 -6.45 15.76
N LEU A 140 14.92 -5.83 16.24
CA LEU A 140 14.70 -4.38 16.10
C LEU A 140 15.76 -3.53 16.80
N ARG A 141 16.35 -4.00 17.89
CA ARG A 141 17.44 -3.29 18.57
C ARG A 141 18.77 -3.39 17.81
N GLN A 142 19.04 -4.52 17.15
CA GLN A 142 20.29 -4.81 16.47
C GLN A 142 20.33 -4.31 15.02
N THR A 143 19.17 -4.22 14.37
CA THR A 143 19.07 -3.78 12.98
C THR A 143 18.93 -2.26 12.86
N ASN A 144 19.23 -1.74 11.66
CA ASN A 144 19.06 -0.32 11.34
C ASN A 144 17.64 0.01 10.79
N TYR A 145 16.67 -0.88 10.95
CA TYR A 145 15.32 -0.66 10.44
C TYR A 145 14.63 0.54 11.09
N ILE A 146 14.84 0.76 12.39
CA ILE A 146 14.41 1.99 13.07
C ILE A 146 15.51 3.04 12.87
N LYS A 147 15.28 4.04 12.00
CA LYS A 147 16.30 5.04 11.64
C LYS A 147 16.83 5.81 12.87
N ARG A 148 15.92 6.32 13.71
CA ARG A 148 16.32 7.11 14.89
C ARG A 148 16.70 6.21 16.05
N ARG A 149 17.99 6.21 16.43
CA ARG A 149 18.56 5.36 17.48
C ARG A 149 17.81 5.42 18.83
N LYS A 150 17.28 6.60 19.20
CA LYS A 150 16.50 6.77 20.44
C LYS A 150 15.21 5.93 20.50
N TYR A 151 14.66 5.50 19.36
CA TYR A 151 13.45 4.67 19.28
C TYR A 151 13.75 3.18 19.20
N ARG A 152 15.03 2.75 19.23
CA ARG A 152 15.41 1.33 19.18
C ARG A 152 15.31 0.61 20.53
N SER A 153 14.99 1.30 21.62
CA SER A 153 14.86 0.72 22.96
C SER A 153 13.50 0.00 23.14
N VAL A 154 13.18 -0.92 22.23
CA VAL A 154 11.97 -1.76 22.30
C VAL A 154 12.20 -2.97 23.19
N LYS A 155 11.14 -3.47 23.85
CA LYS A 155 11.19 -4.60 24.77
C LYS A 155 10.18 -5.66 24.33
N LYS A 156 10.30 -6.87 24.86
CA LYS A 156 9.26 -7.89 24.78
C LYS A 156 7.95 -7.41 25.40
N GLY A 157 6.83 -7.91 24.88
CA GLY A 157 5.49 -7.65 25.38
C GLY A 157 4.79 -6.50 24.68
N LYS A 158 3.66 -6.12 25.22
CA LYS A 158 2.80 -5.08 24.67
C LYS A 158 3.40 -3.68 24.89
N GLN A 159 3.43 -2.91 23.83
CA GLN A 159 3.89 -1.52 23.87
C GLN A 159 3.31 -0.72 22.70
N ILE A 160 3.24 0.61 22.85
CA ILE A 160 2.79 1.50 21.79
C ILE A 160 3.99 1.89 20.92
N PHE A 161 3.92 1.57 19.64
CA PHE A 161 4.90 1.96 18.64
C PHE A 161 4.54 3.30 18.02
N ASN A 162 5.51 4.21 17.93
CA ASN A 162 5.42 5.36 17.06
C ASN A 162 5.64 4.96 15.58
N GLY A 163 5.42 5.89 14.66
CA GLY A 163 5.53 5.61 13.23
C GLY A 163 6.89 5.05 12.79
N GLN A 164 7.99 5.54 13.39
CA GLN A 164 9.34 5.04 13.07
C GLN A 164 9.56 3.60 13.56
N GLN A 165 9.02 3.25 14.72
CA GLN A 165 9.09 1.89 15.26
C GLN A 165 8.20 0.94 14.45
N ALA A 166 6.98 1.39 14.12
CA ALA A 166 6.05 0.64 13.28
C ALA A 166 6.64 0.36 11.89
N LEU A 167 7.21 1.37 11.24
CA LEU A 167 7.89 1.20 9.95
C LEU A 167 9.06 0.22 10.04
N GLY A 168 9.86 0.32 11.09
CA GLY A 168 10.99 -0.61 11.32
C GLY A 168 10.54 -2.05 11.55
N TYR A 169 9.38 -2.25 12.18
CA TYR A 169 8.80 -3.57 12.44
C TYR A 169 8.26 -4.24 11.16
N CYS A 170 7.75 -3.44 10.21
CA CYS A 170 7.23 -3.93 8.94
C CYS A 170 8.33 -4.27 7.90
N ARG A 171 9.60 -4.03 8.18
CA ARG A 171 10.75 -4.25 7.27
C ARG A 171 11.52 -5.49 7.62
#